data_3a53f3b84c62077baca4ca97cf4f68f0
#
_entry.id   3a53f3b84c62077baca4ca97cf4f68f0
#
_cell.length_a   1.000
_cell.length_b   1.000
_cell.length_c   1.000
_cell.angle_alpha   90.00
_cell.angle_beta   90.00
_cell.angle_gamma   90.00
#
_symmetry.space_group_name_H-M   'P 1'
#
loop_
_entity.id
_entity.type
_entity.pdbx_description
1 polymer ?
#
loop_
_entity_poly.entity_id
_entity_poly.type
_entity_poly.pdbx_seq_one_letter_code
_entity_poly.pdbx_strand_id
1 'polypeptide(L)'
;TIYEPENNAFRYLKRKYKNSKSVKFAKILGNKKFDLIVAADVIEHIKNDKQIVTKLSKNLNKNGFVLATVPAFNFLFSKKDLDLHHYRRYSIKEFKNLFKKFDIIKLSYFNFILFFPIAITILILKLIKINFIEEVENKPLNLFNNLFYLLFNLEKKILKYFDLPFGISIIGIFKKN
;
A
#
# COMPACT_ATOMS: atom_id res chain seq x y z
N THR A 1 -11.72 -11.50 -6.47
CA THR A 1 -11.06 -12.54 -5.64
C THR A 1 -10.12 -11.88 -4.65
N ILE A 2 -10.20 -12.25 -3.38
CA ILE A 2 -9.26 -11.85 -2.34
C ILE A 2 -8.21 -12.94 -2.22
N TYR A 3 -6.95 -12.54 -2.33
CA TYR A 3 -5.79 -13.40 -2.09
C TYR A 3 -5.22 -13.11 -0.71
N GLU A 4 -5.18 -14.12 0.16
CA GLU A 4 -4.65 -14.01 1.51
C GLU A 4 -3.94 -15.33 1.89
N PRO A 5 -2.60 -15.32 1.98
CA PRO A 5 -1.83 -16.51 2.31
C PRO A 5 -1.86 -16.89 3.80
N GLU A 6 -2.03 -15.89 4.69
CA GLU A 6 -2.02 -16.13 6.14
C GLU A 6 -3.32 -16.79 6.60
N ASN A 7 -3.20 -17.84 7.44
CA ASN A 7 -4.32 -18.68 7.81
C ASN A 7 -5.39 -18.00 8.66
N ASN A 8 -5.00 -17.14 9.59
CA ASN A 8 -5.93 -16.48 10.51
C ASN A 8 -6.69 -15.36 9.79
N ALA A 9 -5.96 -14.54 9.01
CA ALA A 9 -6.55 -13.51 8.17
C ALA A 9 -7.50 -14.12 7.13
N PHE A 10 -7.12 -15.22 6.49
CA PHE A 10 -7.97 -15.93 5.54
C PHE A 10 -9.27 -16.42 6.19
N ARG A 11 -9.19 -17.03 7.39
CA ARG A 11 -10.38 -17.48 8.14
C ARG A 11 -11.27 -16.30 8.55
N TYR A 12 -10.68 -15.22 9.03
CA TYR A 12 -11.39 -13.99 9.36
C TYR A 12 -12.16 -13.44 8.16
N LEU A 13 -11.48 -13.26 7.02
CA LEU A 13 -12.08 -12.75 5.79
C LEU A 13 -13.23 -13.65 5.29
N LYS A 14 -13.05 -14.96 5.32
CA LYS A 14 -14.13 -15.89 4.97
C LYS A 14 -15.35 -15.74 5.86
N ARG A 15 -15.16 -15.54 7.17
CA ARG A 15 -16.28 -15.30 8.11
C ARG A 15 -16.95 -13.96 7.83
N LYS A 16 -16.16 -12.90 7.66
CA LYS A 16 -16.65 -11.54 7.42
C LYS A 16 -17.52 -11.44 6.16
N TYR A 17 -17.12 -12.12 5.10
CA TYR A 17 -17.78 -12.06 3.79
C TYR A 17 -18.57 -13.33 3.44
N LYS A 18 -18.95 -14.15 4.43
CA LYS A 18 -19.64 -15.44 4.22
C LYS A 18 -20.93 -15.32 3.38
N ASN A 19 -21.64 -14.21 3.49
CA ASN A 19 -22.90 -13.95 2.78
C ASN A 19 -22.70 -13.31 1.40
N SER A 20 -21.46 -12.98 1.00
CA SER A 20 -21.19 -12.34 -0.29
C SER A 20 -21.01 -13.38 -1.38
N LYS A 21 -21.96 -13.44 -2.32
CA LYS A 21 -21.88 -14.33 -3.49
C LYS A 21 -20.81 -13.90 -4.51
N SER A 22 -20.38 -12.64 -4.49
CA SER A 22 -19.42 -12.07 -5.45
C SER A 22 -17.96 -12.22 -5.02
N VAL A 23 -17.69 -12.48 -3.72
CA VAL A 23 -16.33 -12.57 -3.18
C VAL A 23 -15.84 -14.01 -3.23
N LYS A 24 -14.71 -14.23 -3.88
CA LYS A 24 -13.97 -15.50 -3.89
C LYS A 24 -12.68 -15.33 -3.11
N PHE A 25 -12.22 -16.40 -2.46
CA PHE A 25 -11.00 -16.39 -1.66
C PHE A 25 -10.00 -17.40 -2.21
N ALA A 26 -8.73 -17.05 -2.18
CA ALA A 26 -7.64 -17.94 -2.56
C ALA A 26 -6.42 -17.71 -1.66
N LYS A 27 -5.70 -18.78 -1.31
CA LYS A 27 -4.42 -18.73 -0.60
C LYS A 27 -3.23 -18.60 -1.55
N ILE A 28 -3.42 -19.01 -2.79
CA ILE A 28 -2.39 -19.01 -3.82
C ILE A 28 -2.89 -18.25 -5.02
N LEU A 29 -2.06 -17.36 -5.51
CA LEU A 29 -2.34 -16.59 -6.73
C LEU A 29 -2.17 -17.47 -7.97
N GLY A 30 -2.96 -18.50 -8.16
CA GLY A 30 -2.84 -19.48 -9.26
C GLY A 30 -2.63 -18.85 -10.66
N ASN A 31 -3.07 -19.53 -11.71
CA ASN A 31 -2.91 -19.07 -13.11
C ASN A 31 -4.11 -18.24 -13.63
N LYS A 32 -4.98 -17.78 -12.72
CA LYS A 32 -6.15 -16.97 -13.12
C LYS A 32 -5.70 -15.62 -13.64
N LYS A 33 -6.45 -15.11 -14.62
CA LYS A 33 -6.26 -13.79 -15.19
C LYS A 33 -7.29 -12.81 -14.64
N PHE A 34 -6.88 -11.55 -14.51
CA PHE A 34 -7.69 -10.47 -13.97
C PHE A 34 -7.52 -9.22 -14.83
N ASP A 35 -8.54 -8.40 -14.88
CA ASP A 35 -8.49 -7.10 -15.56
C ASP A 35 -7.90 -6.02 -14.64
N LEU A 36 -8.04 -6.20 -13.32
CA LEU A 36 -7.46 -5.35 -12.30
C LEU A 36 -6.91 -6.19 -11.14
N ILE A 37 -5.69 -5.90 -10.75
CA ILE A 37 -5.09 -6.40 -9.52
C ILE A 37 -4.79 -5.21 -8.62
N VAL A 38 -5.25 -5.28 -7.35
CA VAL A 38 -4.95 -4.29 -6.32
C VAL A 38 -3.95 -4.90 -5.33
N ALA A 39 -2.81 -4.27 -5.19
CA ALA A 39 -1.74 -4.62 -4.24
C ALA A 39 -1.46 -3.42 -3.33
N ALA A 40 -2.35 -3.19 -2.36
CA ALA A 40 -2.24 -2.08 -1.43
C ALA A 40 -1.42 -2.50 -0.21
N ASP A 41 -0.25 -1.89 -0.05
CA ASP A 41 0.72 -2.17 1.01
C ASP A 41 1.02 -3.68 1.14
N VAL A 42 1.46 -4.28 0.03
CA VAL A 42 1.77 -5.71 -0.10
C VAL A 42 3.22 -5.94 -0.52
N ILE A 43 3.73 -5.12 -1.44
CA ILE A 43 5.00 -5.38 -2.13
C ILE A 43 6.18 -5.25 -1.16
N GLU A 44 6.12 -4.34 -0.20
CA GLU A 44 7.12 -4.11 0.85
C GLU A 44 7.31 -5.30 1.78
N HIS A 45 6.30 -6.16 1.93
CA HIS A 45 6.36 -7.39 2.74
C HIS A 45 7.02 -8.55 1.99
N ILE A 46 7.38 -8.38 0.72
CA ILE A 46 7.93 -9.46 -0.10
C ILE A 46 9.41 -9.21 -0.34
N LYS A 47 10.26 -10.14 0.13
CA LYS A 47 11.72 -10.03 -0.01
C LYS A 47 12.15 -9.84 -1.46
N ASN A 48 11.57 -10.58 -2.41
CA ASN A 48 11.83 -10.45 -3.84
C ASN A 48 10.66 -9.73 -4.54
N ASP A 49 10.67 -8.41 -4.48
CA ASP A 49 9.66 -7.54 -5.09
C ASP A 49 9.58 -7.65 -6.62
N LYS A 50 10.70 -7.88 -7.30
CA LYS A 50 10.72 -8.09 -8.76
C LYS A 50 9.96 -9.36 -9.16
N GLN A 51 10.09 -10.41 -8.34
CA GLN A 51 9.40 -11.67 -8.59
C GLN A 51 7.87 -11.52 -8.44
N ILE A 52 7.40 -10.80 -7.41
CA ILE A 52 5.96 -10.59 -7.26
C ILE A 52 5.39 -9.75 -8.40
N VAL A 53 6.06 -8.67 -8.83
CA VAL A 53 5.60 -7.86 -9.96
C VAL A 53 5.55 -8.69 -11.25
N THR A 54 6.52 -9.56 -11.48
CA THR A 54 6.47 -10.52 -12.60
C THR A 54 5.26 -11.45 -12.49
N LYS A 55 4.93 -11.92 -11.29
CA LYS A 55 3.77 -12.76 -11.05
C LYS A 55 2.46 -12.00 -11.27
N LEU A 56 2.36 -10.76 -10.79
CA LEU A 56 1.22 -9.88 -11.07
C LEU A 56 1.02 -9.71 -12.59
N SER A 57 2.09 -9.44 -13.34
CA SER A 57 2.03 -9.35 -14.80
C SER A 57 1.50 -10.63 -15.45
N LYS A 58 1.94 -11.80 -14.99
CA LYS A 58 1.44 -13.10 -15.48
C LYS A 58 -0.03 -13.32 -15.18
N ASN A 59 -0.55 -12.76 -14.10
CA ASN A 59 -1.97 -12.89 -13.71
C ASN A 59 -2.88 -11.77 -14.26
N LEU A 60 -2.37 -10.85 -15.04
CA LEU A 60 -3.18 -9.85 -15.74
C LEU A 60 -3.57 -10.30 -17.14
N ASN A 61 -4.77 -9.96 -17.55
CA ASN A 61 -5.17 -9.94 -18.93
C ASN A 61 -4.34 -8.93 -19.73
N LYS A 62 -4.34 -9.02 -21.05
CA LYS A 62 -3.82 -7.97 -21.93
C LYS A 62 -4.59 -6.67 -21.66
N ASN A 63 -3.91 -5.54 -21.59
CA ASN A 63 -4.49 -4.25 -21.21
C ASN A 63 -5.05 -4.18 -19.77
N GLY A 64 -4.83 -5.18 -18.92
CA GLY A 64 -5.21 -5.17 -17.52
C GLY A 64 -4.34 -4.22 -16.69
N PHE A 65 -4.82 -3.86 -15.50
CA PHE A 65 -4.21 -2.85 -14.65
C PHE A 65 -3.72 -3.43 -13.32
N VAL A 66 -2.61 -2.88 -12.82
CA VAL A 66 -2.23 -2.99 -11.41
C VAL A 66 -2.42 -1.64 -10.76
N LEU A 67 -3.15 -1.59 -9.65
CA LEU A 67 -3.10 -0.50 -8.69
C LEU A 67 -2.25 -0.99 -7.50
N ALA A 68 -1.16 -0.31 -7.22
CA ALA A 68 -0.30 -0.67 -6.10
C ALA A 68 0.04 0.55 -5.24
N THR A 69 0.11 0.32 -3.92
CA THR A 69 0.63 1.30 -2.97
C THR A 69 1.79 0.69 -2.19
N VAL A 70 2.73 1.53 -1.80
CA VAL A 70 3.89 1.16 -0.97
C VAL A 70 4.26 2.33 -0.05
N PRO A 71 4.87 2.08 1.12
CA PRO A 71 5.39 3.14 1.98
C PRO A 71 6.57 3.86 1.31
N ALA A 72 6.58 5.19 1.44
CA ALA A 72 7.59 6.06 0.84
C ALA A 72 8.78 6.29 1.76
N PHE A 73 9.94 6.59 1.14
CA PHE A 73 11.16 7.09 1.74
C PHE A 73 11.84 6.15 2.75
N ASN A 74 12.94 5.52 2.32
CA ASN A 74 13.76 4.66 3.18
C ASN A 74 14.28 5.36 4.45
N PHE A 75 14.50 6.68 4.43
CA PHE A 75 14.94 7.42 5.62
C PHE A 75 13.86 7.45 6.73
N LEU A 76 12.59 7.20 6.40
CA LEU A 76 11.48 7.04 7.35
C LEU A 76 11.33 5.61 7.87
N PHE A 77 12.13 4.65 7.37
CA PHE A 77 12.08 3.27 7.85
C PHE A 77 12.36 3.24 9.37
N SER A 78 11.48 2.62 10.14
CA SER A 78 11.47 2.67 11.60
C SER A 78 11.25 1.28 12.21
N LYS A 79 11.27 1.20 13.54
CA LYS A 79 10.92 -0.04 14.24
C LYS A 79 9.51 -0.52 13.88
N LYS A 80 8.55 0.39 13.68
CA LYS A 80 7.20 0.04 13.25
C LYS A 80 7.19 -0.71 11.92
N ASP A 81 8.08 -0.36 10.98
CA ASP A 81 8.20 -1.12 9.72
C ASP A 81 8.69 -2.54 9.97
N LEU A 82 9.64 -2.73 10.90
CA LEU A 82 10.12 -4.06 11.29
C LEU A 82 9.01 -4.89 11.95
N ASP A 83 8.25 -4.30 12.86
CA ASP A 83 7.13 -4.95 13.56
C ASP A 83 6.02 -5.36 12.57
N LEU A 84 5.82 -4.57 11.52
CA LEU A 84 4.93 -4.87 10.40
C LEU A 84 5.55 -5.84 9.37
N HIS A 85 6.79 -6.32 9.60
CA HIS A 85 7.53 -7.19 8.68
C HIS A 85 7.78 -6.58 7.30
N HIS A 86 7.97 -5.26 7.22
CA HIS A 86 8.43 -4.60 6.01
C HIS A 86 9.90 -4.89 5.75
N TYR A 87 10.27 -5.20 4.52
CA TYR A 87 11.66 -5.30 4.11
C TYR A 87 12.23 -3.93 3.72
N ARG A 88 11.39 -3.01 3.25
CA ARG A 88 11.82 -1.71 2.70
C ARG A 88 10.69 -0.72 2.57
N ARG A 89 11.06 0.54 2.37
CA ARG A 89 10.25 1.60 1.81
C ARG A 89 10.81 1.98 0.44
N TYR A 90 10.09 2.75 -0.35
CA TYR A 90 10.47 3.05 -1.73
C TYR A 90 10.63 4.54 -1.97
N SER A 91 11.56 4.90 -2.86
CA SER A 91 11.50 6.16 -3.61
C SER A 91 10.61 5.97 -4.84
N ILE A 92 10.11 7.08 -5.38
CA ILE A 92 9.29 7.02 -6.61
C ILE A 92 10.07 6.44 -7.79
N LYS A 93 11.40 6.69 -7.84
CA LYS A 93 12.30 6.15 -8.87
C LYS A 93 12.43 4.63 -8.78
N GLU A 94 12.61 4.09 -7.57
CA GLU A 94 12.69 2.65 -7.34
C GLU A 94 11.38 1.97 -7.70
N PHE A 95 10.25 2.53 -7.24
CA PHE A 95 8.94 1.98 -7.52
C PHE A 95 8.60 2.04 -9.02
N LYS A 96 8.91 3.15 -9.70
CA LYS A 96 8.82 3.25 -11.16
C LYS A 96 9.64 2.15 -11.87
N ASN A 97 10.89 1.96 -11.44
CA ASN A 97 11.78 0.98 -12.06
C ASN A 97 11.31 -0.47 -11.84
N LEU A 98 10.64 -0.73 -10.71
CA LEU A 98 10.07 -2.04 -10.42
C LEU A 98 8.99 -2.42 -11.46
N PHE A 99 8.20 -1.44 -11.92
CA PHE A 99 7.15 -1.60 -12.93
C PHE A 99 7.56 -1.16 -14.35
N LYS A 100 8.86 -1.15 -14.68
CA LYS A 100 9.40 -0.66 -15.97
C LYS A 100 8.85 -1.38 -17.23
N LYS A 101 8.22 -2.55 -17.07
CA LYS A 101 7.60 -3.32 -18.16
C LYS A 101 6.11 -2.99 -18.37
N PHE A 102 5.59 -2.02 -17.64
CA PHE A 102 4.22 -1.57 -17.72
C PHE A 102 4.17 -0.13 -18.19
N ASP A 103 3.08 0.26 -18.83
CA ASP A 103 2.77 1.66 -19.05
C ASP A 103 2.30 2.30 -17.76
N ILE A 104 2.89 3.44 -17.42
CA ILE A 104 2.54 4.17 -16.20
C ILE A 104 1.36 5.09 -16.51
N ILE A 105 0.20 4.80 -15.94
CA ILE A 105 -0.99 5.64 -16.09
C ILE A 105 -1.01 6.74 -15.01
N LYS A 106 -0.59 6.40 -13.79
CA LYS A 106 -0.48 7.32 -12.66
C LYS A 106 0.68 6.89 -11.77
N LEU A 107 1.44 7.86 -11.28
CA LEU A 107 2.48 7.61 -10.29
C LEU A 107 2.67 8.85 -9.45
N SER A 108 2.28 8.81 -8.19
CA SER A 108 2.28 9.95 -7.29
C SER A 108 2.59 9.54 -5.87
N TYR A 109 3.08 10.48 -5.07
CA TYR A 109 2.97 10.33 -3.63
C TYR A 109 1.53 10.57 -3.18
N PHE A 110 1.17 10.07 -2.00
CA PHE A 110 -0.09 10.37 -1.31
C PHE A 110 0.12 10.36 0.21
N ASN A 111 -0.92 10.75 0.96
CA ASN A 111 -0.80 11.13 2.37
C ASN A 111 0.15 12.33 2.54
N PHE A 112 0.01 13.30 1.64
CA PHE A 112 0.82 14.50 1.56
C PHE A 112 0.61 15.43 2.76
N ILE A 113 -0.64 15.65 3.16
CA ILE A 113 -1.00 16.58 4.23
C ILE A 113 -0.40 16.11 5.57
N LEU A 114 -0.36 14.81 5.80
CA LEU A 114 0.18 14.22 7.02
C LEU A 114 1.70 13.96 6.96
N PHE A 115 2.36 14.26 5.83
CA PHE A 115 3.77 13.94 5.64
C PHE A 115 4.65 14.59 6.71
N PHE A 116 4.57 15.90 6.87
CA PHE A 116 5.45 16.62 7.81
C PHE A 116 5.25 16.19 9.27
N PRO A 117 4.03 16.18 9.83
CA PRO A 117 3.85 15.75 11.22
C PRO A 117 4.32 14.31 11.45
N ILE A 118 4.05 13.40 10.54
CA ILE A 118 4.48 12.00 10.68
C ILE A 118 5.99 11.86 10.51
N ALA A 119 6.58 12.52 9.50
CA ALA A 119 8.01 12.45 9.26
C ALA A 119 8.82 13.04 10.43
N ILE A 120 8.40 14.19 10.95
CA ILE A 120 9.03 14.82 12.11
C ILE A 120 8.94 13.91 13.33
N THR A 121 7.76 13.35 13.61
CA THR A 121 7.58 12.41 14.71
C THR A 121 8.51 11.21 14.59
N ILE A 122 8.59 10.57 13.42
CA ILE A 122 9.49 9.43 13.19
C ILE A 122 10.95 9.82 13.41
N LEU A 123 11.38 10.98 12.92
CA LEU A 123 12.76 11.43 13.04
C LEU A 123 13.12 11.76 14.50
N ILE A 124 12.23 12.44 15.23
CA ILE A 124 12.42 12.71 16.68
C ILE A 124 12.54 11.40 17.45
N LEU A 125 11.62 10.45 17.24
CA LEU A 125 11.66 9.16 17.92
C LEU A 125 12.96 8.38 17.65
N LYS A 126 13.49 8.47 16.43
CA LYS A 126 14.80 7.89 16.10
C LYS A 126 15.95 8.55 16.87
N LEU A 127 15.93 9.88 16.98
CA LEU A 127 16.99 10.64 17.68
C LEU A 127 17.02 10.33 19.18
N ILE A 128 15.86 10.29 19.82
CA ILE A 128 15.76 10.02 21.28
C ILE A 128 15.79 8.53 21.61
N LYS A 129 15.93 7.64 20.60
CA LYS A 129 15.97 6.18 20.75
C LYS A 129 14.80 5.60 21.56
N ILE A 130 13.69 6.31 21.67
CA ILE A 130 12.48 5.80 22.29
C ILE A 130 11.79 4.86 21.31
N ASN A 131 11.67 3.61 21.72
CA ASN A 131 10.81 2.65 21.03
C ASN A 131 9.39 2.87 21.54
N PHE A 132 8.57 3.62 20.81
CA PHE A 132 7.14 3.63 21.08
C PHE A 132 6.60 2.23 20.78
N ILE A 133 6.46 1.44 21.84
CA ILE A 133 5.56 0.29 21.86
C ILE A 133 4.20 0.90 22.19
N GLU A 134 3.57 1.53 21.24
CA GLU A 134 2.15 1.78 21.33
C GLU A 134 1.44 0.52 20.84
N GLU A 135 0.98 -0.28 21.77
CA GLU A 135 -0.36 -0.80 21.66
C GLU A 135 -1.29 0.41 21.66
N VAL A 136 -1.38 1.08 20.51
CA VAL A 136 -2.50 1.97 20.25
C VAL A 136 -3.70 1.04 20.18
N GLU A 137 -4.31 0.79 21.34
CA GLU A 137 -5.68 0.33 21.35
C GLU A 137 -6.42 1.24 20.40
N ASN A 138 -6.89 0.67 19.30
CA ASN A 138 -7.61 1.33 18.22
C ASN A 138 -8.97 1.86 18.72
N LYS A 139 -8.94 2.77 19.68
CA LYS A 139 -10.11 3.60 19.97
C LYS A 139 -10.08 4.73 18.97
N PRO A 140 -10.96 4.72 17.96
CA PRO A 140 -11.02 5.83 17.03
C PRO A 140 -11.28 7.09 17.85
N LEU A 141 -10.37 8.04 17.79
CA LEU A 141 -10.58 9.39 18.29
C LEU A 141 -11.64 10.03 17.38
N ASN A 142 -12.91 9.78 17.68
CA ASN A 142 -14.05 10.23 16.88
C ASN A 142 -14.01 11.73 16.58
N LEU A 143 -13.37 12.51 17.47
CA LEU A 143 -13.23 13.96 17.33
C LEU A 143 -12.41 14.36 16.07
N PHE A 144 -11.42 13.57 15.68
CA PHE A 144 -10.56 13.87 14.52
C PHE A 144 -11.00 13.15 13.25
N ASN A 145 -11.90 12.17 13.32
CA ASN A 145 -12.32 11.41 12.15
C ASN A 145 -12.88 12.29 11.04
N ASN A 146 -13.72 13.27 11.39
CA ASN A 146 -14.32 14.18 10.42
C ASN A 146 -13.26 15.09 9.77
N LEU A 147 -12.28 15.54 10.54
CA LEU A 147 -11.17 16.34 10.02
C LEU A 147 -10.30 15.51 9.06
N PHE A 148 -9.89 14.32 9.45
CA PHE A 148 -9.13 13.43 8.59
C PHE A 148 -9.89 13.04 7.32
N TYR A 149 -11.20 12.76 7.45
CA TYR A 149 -12.05 12.49 6.29
C TYR A 149 -12.06 13.68 5.32
N LEU A 150 -12.19 14.92 5.81
CA LEU A 150 -12.15 16.13 4.98
C LEU A 150 -10.78 16.28 4.29
N LEU A 151 -9.68 16.13 5.03
CA LEU A 151 -8.32 16.24 4.52
C LEU A 151 -8.04 15.21 3.42
N PHE A 152 -8.39 13.94 3.65
CA PHE A 152 -8.19 12.89 2.65
C PHE A 152 -9.11 13.04 1.42
N ASN A 153 -10.33 13.56 1.59
CA ASN A 153 -11.19 13.88 0.46
C ASN A 153 -10.64 15.04 -0.39
N LEU A 154 -10.03 16.04 0.25
CA LEU A 154 -9.35 17.12 -0.45
C LEU A 154 -8.16 16.56 -1.24
N GLU A 155 -7.30 15.78 -0.59
CA GLU A 155 -6.15 15.16 -1.23
C GLU A 155 -6.55 14.25 -2.39
N LYS A 156 -7.61 13.46 -2.24
CA LYS A 156 -8.17 12.63 -3.31
C LYS A 156 -8.57 13.46 -4.53
N LYS A 157 -9.17 14.65 -4.33
CA LYS A 157 -9.52 15.55 -5.42
C LYS A 157 -8.27 16.10 -6.14
N ILE A 158 -7.25 16.47 -5.37
CA ILE A 158 -5.98 16.95 -5.93
C ILE A 158 -5.28 15.85 -6.72
N LEU A 159 -5.18 14.64 -6.14
CA LEU A 159 -4.56 13.48 -6.77
C LEU A 159 -5.19 13.11 -8.12
N LYS A 160 -6.46 13.43 -8.31
CA LYS A 160 -7.13 13.16 -9.60
C LYS A 160 -6.49 13.93 -10.75
N TYR A 161 -5.99 15.14 -10.50
CA TYR A 161 -5.49 16.05 -11.54
C TYR A 161 -3.99 16.26 -11.49
N PHE A 162 -3.36 16.13 -10.33
CA PHE A 162 -1.96 16.42 -10.10
C PHE A 162 -1.23 15.24 -9.47
N ASP A 163 0.07 15.15 -9.73
CA ASP A 163 0.97 14.27 -8.98
C ASP A 163 1.57 15.05 -7.82
N LEU A 164 1.49 14.48 -6.62
CA LEU A 164 2.02 15.12 -5.42
C LEU A 164 3.53 14.91 -5.34
N PRO A 165 4.31 15.94 -4.93
CA PRO A 165 5.77 15.88 -4.94
C PRO A 165 6.36 15.08 -3.78
N PHE A 166 5.61 14.86 -2.71
CA PHE A 166 5.98 14.05 -1.54
C PHE A 166 4.73 13.55 -0.80
N GLY A 167 4.92 12.59 0.11
CA GLY A 167 3.86 11.96 0.91
C GLY A 167 4.41 10.75 1.64
N ILE A 168 3.67 10.22 2.61
CA ILE A 168 4.10 9.06 3.40
C ILE A 168 4.11 7.78 2.58
N SER A 169 3.33 7.72 1.51
CA SER A 169 3.19 6.56 0.64
C SER A 169 3.23 6.95 -0.83
N ILE A 170 3.45 5.97 -1.69
CA ILE A 170 3.41 6.10 -3.15
C ILE A 170 2.23 5.28 -3.67
N ILE A 171 1.50 5.83 -4.62
CA ILE A 171 0.46 5.14 -5.39
C ILE A 171 0.86 5.06 -6.85
N GLY A 172 0.70 3.89 -7.45
CA GLY A 172 0.92 3.66 -8.86
C GLY A 172 -0.26 2.94 -9.52
N ILE A 173 -0.62 3.37 -10.72
CA ILE A 173 -1.53 2.67 -11.62
C ILE A 173 -0.72 2.32 -12.87
N PHE A 174 -0.62 1.05 -13.13
CA PHE A 174 0.21 0.49 -14.19
C PHE A 174 -0.64 -0.38 -15.11
N LYS A 175 -0.52 -0.16 -16.43
CA LYS A 175 -1.22 -0.94 -17.44
C LYS A 175 -0.27 -1.97 -18.06
N LYS A 176 -0.72 -3.20 -18.20
CA LYS A 176 0.01 -4.24 -18.92
C LYS A 176 -0.14 -4.05 -20.42
N ASN A 177 0.96 -4.05 -21.15
CA ASN A 177 1.03 -4.05 -22.59
C ASN A 177 0.63 -5.41 -23.20
#